data_fec45d2aa36cd471b37f99dfe38f584d
#
_entry.id   fec45d2aa36cd471b37f99dfe38f584d
#
_cell.length_a   1.000
_cell.length_b   1.000
_cell.length_c   1.000
_cell.angle_alpha   90.00
_cell.angle_beta   90.00
_cell.angle_gamma   90.00
#
_symmetry.space_group_name_H-M   'P 1'
#
loop_
_entity.id
_entity.type
_entity.pdbx_description
1 polymer ?
#
loop_
_entity_poly.entity_id
_entity_poly.type
_entity_poly.pdbx_seq_one_letter_code
_entity_poly.pdbx_strand_id
1 'polypeptide(L)'
;MRQVFLAQLLAESGNSLCCYALPSYPKEVLSEESPMIHRAVSLEEACAHSGTVLFPFPFTQNGSDVSVKEDRCRFSIQSVLDLLQPGQAFFAGCIPPHFQKAAKEKGISVYDYSDDPALPVFNSIATAEGAVCEAILHSPFHLHKSQCAVLGFGKCGRSIVSSLKGLSANVSVFTDDVNELAQAFLIADESLPLSALADHVKTFRFVFNTIPAQFIHDNILKNMNRSALIIDIASSPGGVDLETARRLGIPAFHCPGLPGKYAPASSAQYLKDFIQATLY
;
A
#
# COMPACT_ATOMS: atom_id res chain seq x y z
N MET A 1 -1.90 -10.15 6.14
CA MET A 1 -3.37 -10.29 5.99
C MET A 1 -3.81 -10.50 4.55
N ARG A 2 -3.38 -9.72 3.55
CA ARG A 2 -3.80 -9.88 2.13
C ARG A 2 -3.65 -11.30 1.60
N GLN A 3 -2.52 -11.97 1.84
CA GLN A 3 -2.29 -13.34 1.39
C GLN A 3 -3.22 -14.37 2.04
N VAL A 4 -3.64 -14.12 3.27
CA VAL A 4 -4.62 -14.95 3.97
C VAL A 4 -5.97 -14.91 3.25
N PHE A 5 -6.47 -13.71 2.93
CA PHE A 5 -7.71 -13.55 2.18
C PHE A 5 -7.59 -14.09 0.74
N LEU A 6 -6.43 -13.90 0.08
CA LEU A 6 -6.19 -14.43 -1.25
C LEU A 6 -6.28 -15.97 -1.26
N ALA A 7 -5.64 -16.61 -0.28
CA ALA A 7 -5.71 -18.07 -0.14
C ALA A 7 -7.17 -18.54 0.06
N GLN A 8 -7.93 -17.87 0.93
CA GLN A 8 -9.33 -18.21 1.15
C GLN A 8 -10.17 -18.07 -0.11
N LEU A 9 -10.05 -16.93 -0.81
CA LEU A 9 -10.81 -16.66 -2.04
C LEU A 9 -10.49 -17.63 -3.18
N LEU A 10 -9.23 -18.05 -3.30
CA LEU A 10 -8.81 -19.06 -4.28
C LEU A 10 -9.35 -20.45 -3.90
N ALA A 11 -9.31 -20.81 -2.62
CA ALA A 11 -9.88 -22.07 -2.14
C ALA A 11 -11.39 -22.14 -2.34
N GLU A 12 -12.13 -21.06 -2.08
CA GLU A 12 -13.57 -20.93 -2.36
C GLU A 12 -13.89 -21.04 -3.86
N SER A 13 -12.93 -20.71 -4.73
CA SER A 13 -13.05 -20.91 -6.17
C SER A 13 -12.69 -22.33 -6.63
N GLY A 14 -12.52 -23.28 -5.70
CA GLY A 14 -12.28 -24.69 -5.99
C GLY A 14 -10.81 -25.07 -6.18
N ASN A 15 -9.87 -24.18 -5.86
CA ASN A 15 -8.45 -24.49 -5.96
C ASN A 15 -7.94 -25.16 -4.68
N SER A 16 -7.13 -26.22 -4.82
CA SER A 16 -6.36 -26.78 -3.72
C SER A 16 -5.05 -26.01 -3.55
N LEU A 17 -4.75 -25.58 -2.35
CA LEU A 17 -3.61 -24.73 -2.02
C LEU A 17 -2.67 -25.40 -1.03
N CYS A 18 -1.38 -25.30 -1.28
CA CYS A 18 -0.32 -25.67 -0.34
C CYS A 18 0.39 -24.37 0.12
N CYS A 19 0.25 -24.01 1.38
CA CYS A 19 0.66 -22.71 1.91
C CYS A 19 1.77 -22.83 2.95
N TYR A 20 2.88 -22.14 2.75
CA TYR A 20 3.98 -22.01 3.70
C TYR A 20 4.08 -20.59 4.24
N ALA A 21 4.43 -20.42 5.52
CA ALA A 21 4.56 -19.14 6.21
C ALA A 21 3.32 -18.20 6.07
N LEU A 22 2.14 -18.78 5.85
CA LEU A 22 0.89 -18.07 5.84
C LEU A 22 0.40 -17.89 7.29
N PRO A 23 0.20 -16.65 7.78
CA PRO A 23 -0.30 -16.41 9.13
C PRO A 23 -1.65 -17.11 9.38
N SER A 24 -1.93 -17.43 10.62
CA SER A 24 -3.24 -17.95 11.00
C SER A 24 -4.34 -16.89 10.78
N TYR A 25 -5.53 -17.37 10.50
CA TYR A 25 -6.70 -16.50 10.36
C TYR A 25 -7.01 -15.82 11.70
N PRO A 26 -7.21 -14.49 11.73
CA PRO A 26 -7.81 -13.82 12.86
C PRO A 26 -9.27 -14.29 12.97
N LYS A 27 -9.66 -14.84 14.11
CA LYS A 27 -11.03 -15.34 14.35
C LYS A 27 -12.11 -14.28 14.19
N GLU A 28 -11.73 -13.02 14.38
CA GLU A 28 -12.60 -11.85 14.20
C GLU A 28 -12.91 -11.54 12.73
N VAL A 29 -12.13 -12.12 11.80
CA VAL A 29 -12.23 -11.81 10.36
C VAL A 29 -12.74 -13.02 9.57
N LEU A 30 -12.31 -14.23 9.94
CA LEU A 30 -12.70 -15.48 9.30
C LEU A 30 -12.86 -16.55 10.38
N SER A 31 -14.05 -17.16 10.43
CA SER A 31 -14.39 -18.14 11.45
C SER A 31 -13.64 -19.47 11.28
N GLU A 32 -13.42 -19.89 10.04
CA GLU A 32 -12.78 -21.17 9.72
C GLU A 32 -11.92 -21.07 8.47
N GLU A 33 -10.82 -21.83 8.45
CA GLU A 33 -9.96 -22.01 7.29
C GLU A 33 -10.58 -23.07 6.34
N SER A 34 -10.54 -22.81 5.05
CA SER A 34 -11.05 -23.77 4.06
C SER A 34 -10.30 -25.10 4.13
N PRO A 35 -11.00 -26.25 4.03
CA PRO A 35 -10.36 -27.57 3.94
C PRO A 35 -9.48 -27.75 2.69
N MET A 36 -9.61 -26.86 1.71
CA MET A 36 -8.77 -26.83 0.51
C MET A 36 -7.40 -26.17 0.75
N ILE A 37 -7.15 -25.62 1.94
CA ILE A 37 -5.87 -24.99 2.31
C ILE A 37 -5.06 -25.97 3.16
N HIS A 38 -3.98 -26.48 2.59
CA HIS A 38 -3.02 -27.36 3.26
C HIS A 38 -1.82 -26.55 3.72
N ARG A 39 -1.41 -26.75 4.98
CA ARG A 39 -0.24 -26.08 5.57
C ARG A 39 1.02 -26.90 5.30
N ALA A 40 1.91 -26.36 4.47
CA ALA A 40 3.22 -26.97 4.22
C ALA A 40 4.15 -26.82 5.41
N VAL A 41 5.00 -27.80 5.63
CA VAL A 41 6.04 -27.76 6.67
C VAL A 41 7.31 -27.04 6.20
N SER A 42 7.49 -26.91 4.87
CA SER A 42 8.64 -26.24 4.28
C SER A 42 8.27 -25.47 3.00
N LEU A 43 9.17 -24.57 2.57
CA LEU A 43 9.06 -23.85 1.32
C LEU A 43 9.15 -24.80 0.10
N GLU A 44 10.00 -25.82 0.20
CA GLU A 44 10.17 -26.87 -0.82
C GLU A 44 8.86 -27.59 -1.08
N GLU A 45 8.17 -28.00 -0.01
CA GLU A 45 6.88 -28.67 -0.11
C GLU A 45 5.83 -27.76 -0.79
N ALA A 46 5.79 -26.49 -0.39
CA ALA A 46 4.84 -25.52 -0.97
C ALA A 46 5.07 -25.28 -2.47
N CYS A 47 6.32 -25.36 -2.94
CA CYS A 47 6.67 -25.11 -4.34
C CYS A 47 6.65 -26.38 -5.22
N ALA A 48 6.78 -27.58 -4.63
CA ALA A 48 7.12 -28.80 -5.36
C ALA A 48 6.04 -29.31 -6.33
N HIS A 49 4.76 -29.13 -6.01
CA HIS A 49 3.65 -29.80 -6.73
C HIS A 49 2.62 -28.83 -7.32
N SER A 50 2.94 -27.56 -7.42
CA SER A 50 2.04 -26.51 -7.91
C SER A 50 2.45 -26.04 -9.30
N GLY A 51 1.51 -25.98 -10.23
CA GLY A 51 1.71 -25.30 -11.52
C GLY A 51 1.77 -23.78 -11.39
N THR A 52 1.24 -23.22 -10.30
CA THR A 52 1.19 -21.79 -10.04
C THR A 52 1.68 -21.50 -8.63
N VAL A 53 2.62 -20.58 -8.50
CA VAL A 53 3.23 -20.20 -7.22
C VAL A 53 2.97 -18.71 -6.96
N LEU A 54 2.42 -18.39 -5.77
CA LEU A 54 1.98 -17.04 -5.42
C LEU A 54 2.81 -16.50 -4.25
N PHE A 55 3.37 -15.32 -4.44
CA PHE A 55 4.17 -14.63 -3.43
C PHE A 55 3.58 -13.26 -3.04
N PRO A 56 4.07 -12.63 -1.95
CA PRO A 56 3.53 -11.37 -1.45
C PRO A 56 3.66 -10.19 -2.43
N PHE A 57 2.88 -9.15 -2.15
CA PHE A 57 3.02 -7.81 -2.70
C PHE A 57 3.32 -6.81 -1.56
N PRO A 58 4.54 -6.21 -1.50
CA PRO A 58 5.67 -6.47 -2.39
C PRO A 58 6.33 -7.84 -2.15
N PHE A 59 6.97 -8.40 -3.17
CA PHE A 59 7.72 -9.67 -3.09
C PHE A 59 8.88 -9.55 -2.11
N THR A 60 9.63 -8.46 -2.20
CA THR A 60 10.73 -8.13 -1.30
C THR A 60 10.70 -6.66 -0.91
N GLN A 61 11.22 -6.31 0.26
CA GLN A 61 11.40 -4.93 0.71
C GLN A 61 12.86 -4.49 0.68
N ASN A 62 13.80 -5.41 0.79
CA ASN A 62 15.24 -5.16 0.85
C ASN A 62 16.00 -5.68 -0.39
N GLY A 63 15.30 -6.26 -1.36
CA GLY A 63 15.88 -6.85 -2.57
C GLY A 63 16.50 -8.24 -2.40
N SER A 64 16.55 -8.78 -1.19
CA SER A 64 17.24 -10.05 -0.87
C SER A 64 16.31 -11.08 -0.26
N ASP A 65 15.43 -10.66 0.66
CA ASP A 65 14.55 -11.56 1.41
C ASP A 65 13.10 -11.37 0.98
N VAL A 66 12.33 -12.45 1.02
CA VAL A 66 10.89 -12.40 0.77
C VAL A 66 10.18 -11.66 1.90
N SER A 67 9.20 -10.85 1.54
CA SER A 67 8.37 -10.10 2.50
C SER A 67 7.45 -11.02 3.30
N VAL A 68 7.95 -11.56 4.42
CA VAL A 68 7.18 -12.41 5.35
C VAL A 68 6.95 -11.64 6.65
N LYS A 69 5.76 -11.79 7.25
CA LYS A 69 5.43 -11.14 8.54
C LYS A 69 5.89 -11.93 9.78
N GLU A 70 6.15 -13.23 9.62
CA GLU A 70 6.61 -14.06 10.73
C GLU A 70 8.14 -14.05 10.81
N ASP A 71 8.69 -13.55 11.91
CA ASP A 71 10.14 -13.47 12.14
C ASP A 71 10.85 -14.84 12.12
N ARG A 72 10.10 -15.93 12.28
CA ARG A 72 10.63 -17.32 12.27
C ARG A 72 10.82 -17.93 10.89
N CYS A 73 10.25 -17.30 9.85
CA CYS A 73 10.28 -17.81 8.48
C CYS A 73 11.01 -16.83 7.58
N ARG A 74 12.33 -16.74 7.66
CA ARG A 74 13.14 -15.93 6.73
C ARG A 74 13.71 -16.81 5.65
N PHE A 75 13.47 -16.45 4.40
CA PHE A 75 14.09 -17.09 3.23
C PHE A 75 14.36 -16.05 2.14
N SER A 76 15.43 -16.29 1.39
CA SER A 76 15.88 -15.39 0.36
C SER A 76 15.06 -15.55 -0.93
N ILE A 77 15.04 -14.50 -1.76
CA ILE A 77 14.46 -14.60 -3.11
C ILE A 77 15.25 -15.61 -3.97
N GLN A 78 16.56 -15.80 -3.69
CA GLN A 78 17.38 -16.80 -4.37
C GLN A 78 16.92 -18.23 -4.02
N SER A 79 16.64 -18.51 -2.76
CA SER A 79 16.10 -19.83 -2.34
C SER A 79 14.77 -20.14 -3.04
N VAL A 80 13.92 -19.11 -3.24
CA VAL A 80 12.69 -19.27 -4.04
C VAL A 80 13.02 -19.64 -5.47
N LEU A 81 13.93 -18.90 -6.12
CA LEU A 81 14.33 -19.15 -7.51
C LEU A 81 14.88 -20.57 -7.69
N ASP A 82 15.67 -21.05 -6.74
CA ASP A 82 16.28 -22.39 -6.80
C ASP A 82 15.23 -23.50 -6.78
N LEU A 83 14.14 -23.32 -6.03
CA LEU A 83 13.05 -24.28 -5.87
C LEU A 83 12.03 -24.29 -7.01
N LEU A 84 11.88 -23.19 -7.74
CA LEU A 84 10.93 -23.11 -8.85
C LEU A 84 11.32 -24.07 -9.97
N GLN A 85 10.32 -24.66 -10.64
CA GLN A 85 10.50 -25.62 -11.73
C GLN A 85 10.09 -25.03 -13.08
N PRO A 86 10.76 -25.42 -14.21
CA PRO A 86 10.34 -25.03 -15.53
C PRO A 86 8.84 -25.34 -15.78
N GLY A 87 8.15 -24.40 -16.42
CA GLY A 87 6.71 -24.51 -16.72
C GLY A 87 5.79 -23.97 -15.62
N GLN A 88 6.31 -23.63 -14.45
CA GLN A 88 5.50 -22.98 -13.42
C GLN A 88 5.15 -21.52 -13.77
N ALA A 89 4.00 -21.06 -13.32
CA ALA A 89 3.60 -19.65 -13.29
C ALA A 89 3.92 -19.04 -11.92
N PHE A 90 4.67 -17.94 -11.91
CA PHE A 90 5.08 -17.23 -10.70
C PHE A 90 4.39 -15.87 -10.64
N PHE A 91 3.65 -15.59 -9.57
CA PHE A 91 2.97 -14.34 -9.32
C PHE A 91 3.49 -13.69 -8.05
N ALA A 92 3.86 -12.42 -8.14
CA ALA A 92 4.24 -11.57 -6.99
C ALA A 92 4.06 -10.09 -7.35
N GLY A 93 4.33 -9.18 -6.43
CA GLY A 93 4.34 -7.75 -6.73
C GLY A 93 5.70 -7.11 -6.49
N CYS A 94 6.08 -6.14 -7.32
CA CYS A 94 7.39 -5.47 -7.27
C CYS A 94 8.55 -6.48 -7.33
N ILE A 95 8.54 -7.32 -8.34
CA ILE A 95 9.56 -8.36 -8.54
C ILE A 95 10.86 -7.72 -9.04
N PRO A 96 12.01 -7.94 -8.37
CA PRO A 96 13.28 -7.38 -8.83
C PRO A 96 13.63 -7.83 -10.27
N PRO A 97 14.15 -6.93 -11.14
CA PRO A 97 14.44 -7.26 -12.54
C PRO A 97 15.41 -8.44 -12.72
N HIS A 98 16.40 -8.57 -11.83
CA HIS A 98 17.34 -9.69 -11.86
C HIS A 98 16.66 -11.04 -11.58
N PHE A 99 15.68 -11.08 -10.65
CA PHE A 99 14.89 -12.27 -10.39
C PHE A 99 14.00 -12.62 -11.59
N GLN A 100 13.29 -11.62 -12.16
CA GLN A 100 12.46 -11.84 -13.35
C GLN A 100 13.27 -12.44 -14.50
N LYS A 101 14.48 -11.91 -14.74
CA LYS A 101 15.36 -12.41 -15.79
C LYS A 101 15.76 -13.87 -15.54
N ALA A 102 16.29 -14.17 -14.35
CA ALA A 102 16.73 -15.51 -13.99
C ALA A 102 15.60 -16.53 -14.00
N ALA A 103 14.40 -16.17 -13.55
CA ALA A 103 13.23 -17.03 -13.59
C ALA A 103 12.79 -17.34 -15.03
N LYS A 104 12.78 -16.34 -15.93
CA LYS A 104 12.49 -16.54 -17.35
C LYS A 104 13.52 -17.44 -18.04
N GLU A 105 14.81 -17.27 -17.73
CA GLU A 105 15.89 -18.14 -18.24
C GLU A 105 15.73 -19.59 -17.76
N LYS A 106 15.13 -19.81 -16.59
CA LYS A 106 14.77 -21.12 -16.03
C LYS A 106 13.47 -21.70 -16.62
N GLY A 107 12.79 -20.99 -17.52
CA GLY A 107 11.54 -21.44 -18.16
C GLY A 107 10.28 -21.22 -17.29
N ILE A 108 10.31 -20.25 -16.39
CA ILE A 108 9.21 -19.87 -15.51
C ILE A 108 8.46 -18.69 -16.11
N SER A 109 7.14 -18.74 -16.15
CA SER A 109 6.28 -17.63 -16.56
C SER A 109 6.11 -16.68 -15.37
N VAL A 110 6.65 -15.45 -15.48
CA VAL A 110 6.65 -14.47 -14.38
C VAL A 110 5.61 -13.39 -14.64
N TYR A 111 4.76 -13.17 -13.66
CA TYR A 111 3.68 -12.16 -13.68
C TYR A 111 3.80 -11.25 -12.46
N ASP A 112 4.09 -9.98 -12.70
CA ASP A 112 4.17 -8.98 -11.65
C ASP A 112 2.84 -8.23 -11.52
N TYR A 113 2.22 -8.26 -10.35
CA TYR A 113 0.99 -7.50 -10.08
C TYR A 113 1.17 -5.99 -10.30
N SER A 114 2.39 -5.48 -10.15
CA SER A 114 2.69 -4.05 -10.36
C SER A 114 2.70 -3.62 -11.82
N ASP A 115 2.73 -4.58 -12.77
CA ASP A 115 2.61 -4.29 -14.21
C ASP A 115 1.18 -3.95 -14.62
N ASP A 116 0.17 -4.24 -13.78
CA ASP A 116 -1.21 -3.87 -14.03
C ASP A 116 -1.45 -2.38 -13.76
N PRO A 117 -1.77 -1.57 -14.78
CA PRO A 117 -1.99 -0.14 -14.64
C PRO A 117 -3.21 0.22 -13.78
N ALA A 118 -4.16 -0.70 -13.60
CA ALA A 118 -5.36 -0.49 -12.80
C ALA A 118 -5.11 -0.72 -11.31
N LEU A 119 -4.17 -1.58 -10.93
CA LEU A 119 -3.88 -1.90 -9.54
C LEU A 119 -3.54 -0.66 -8.67
N PRO A 120 -2.68 0.29 -9.11
CA PRO A 120 -2.42 1.49 -8.33
C PRO A 120 -3.66 2.38 -8.13
N VAL A 121 -4.58 2.41 -9.10
CA VAL A 121 -5.85 3.15 -8.98
C VAL A 121 -6.74 2.47 -7.95
N PHE A 122 -6.89 1.15 -8.04
CA PHE A 122 -7.66 0.37 -7.08
C PHE A 122 -7.10 0.49 -5.65
N ASN A 123 -5.79 0.35 -5.49
CA ASN A 123 -5.13 0.51 -4.19
C ASN A 123 -5.27 1.93 -3.62
N SER A 124 -5.44 2.96 -4.46
CA SER A 124 -5.60 4.34 -3.98
C SER A 124 -6.89 4.55 -3.17
N ILE A 125 -7.94 3.76 -3.43
CA ILE A 125 -9.19 3.80 -2.65
C ILE A 125 -8.90 3.39 -1.21
N ALA A 126 -8.36 2.19 -1.01
CA ALA A 126 -8.03 1.68 0.31
C ALA A 126 -6.91 2.51 1.01
N THR A 127 -6.03 3.14 0.23
CA THR A 127 -5.04 4.08 0.75
C THR A 127 -5.72 5.32 1.34
N ALA A 128 -6.70 5.88 0.63
CA ALA A 128 -7.43 7.06 1.09
C ALA A 128 -8.27 6.76 2.34
N GLU A 129 -9.00 5.65 2.34
CA GLU A 129 -9.77 5.20 3.50
C GLU A 129 -8.86 4.96 4.72
N GLY A 130 -7.72 4.32 4.52
CA GLY A 130 -6.73 4.10 5.56
C GLY A 130 -6.11 5.41 6.07
N ALA A 131 -5.80 6.37 5.20
CA ALA A 131 -5.28 7.68 5.60
C ALA A 131 -6.29 8.48 6.44
N VAL A 132 -7.56 8.44 6.06
CA VAL A 132 -8.66 9.04 6.83
C VAL A 132 -8.82 8.35 8.18
N CYS A 133 -8.75 7.02 8.22
CA CYS A 133 -8.80 6.26 9.47
C CYS A 133 -7.65 6.63 10.41
N GLU A 134 -6.41 6.70 9.91
CA GLU A 134 -5.25 7.15 10.70
C GLU A 134 -5.44 8.58 11.23
N ALA A 135 -6.00 9.48 10.42
CA ALA A 135 -6.29 10.84 10.85
C ALA A 135 -7.33 10.89 11.99
N ILE A 136 -8.37 10.06 11.93
CA ILE A 136 -9.39 9.95 12.98
C ILE A 136 -8.80 9.36 14.26
N LEU A 137 -7.98 8.30 14.14
CA LEU A 137 -7.40 7.61 15.30
C LEU A 137 -6.38 8.47 16.05
N HIS A 138 -5.67 9.35 15.34
CA HIS A 138 -4.57 10.14 15.93
C HIS A 138 -4.93 11.61 16.21
N SER A 139 -6.19 12.01 16.00
CA SER A 139 -6.62 13.37 16.27
C SER A 139 -7.85 13.41 17.19
N PRO A 140 -7.90 14.33 18.16
CA PRO A 140 -9.11 14.60 18.92
C PRO A 140 -10.14 15.46 18.15
N PHE A 141 -9.82 15.89 16.93
CA PHE A 141 -10.65 16.78 16.11
C PHE A 141 -11.32 15.98 14.99
N HIS A 142 -12.56 16.32 14.67
CA HIS A 142 -13.27 15.77 13.52
C HIS A 142 -12.75 16.37 12.21
N LEU A 143 -12.89 15.62 11.11
CA LEU A 143 -12.54 16.08 9.76
C LEU A 143 -13.59 17.04 9.17
N HIS A 144 -14.85 16.89 9.56
CA HIS A 144 -15.95 17.73 9.06
C HIS A 144 -15.65 19.22 9.27
N LYS A 145 -15.66 20.02 8.18
CA LYS A 145 -15.32 21.46 8.14
C LYS A 145 -13.90 21.82 8.62
N SER A 146 -13.04 20.83 8.88
CA SER A 146 -11.65 21.09 9.18
C SER A 146 -10.88 21.51 7.92
N GLN A 147 -9.89 22.38 8.10
CA GLN A 147 -8.95 22.76 7.04
C GLN A 147 -7.95 21.63 6.84
N CYS A 148 -7.97 21.01 5.68
CA CYS A 148 -7.13 19.88 5.29
C CYS A 148 -6.26 20.25 4.11
N ALA A 149 -4.95 19.99 4.18
CA ALA A 149 -4.06 20.08 3.03
C ALA A 149 -3.79 18.67 2.48
N VAL A 150 -3.80 18.52 1.15
CA VAL A 150 -3.35 17.32 0.46
C VAL A 150 -2.19 17.70 -0.45
N LEU A 151 -1.02 17.11 -0.21
CA LEU A 151 0.20 17.38 -0.98
C LEU A 151 0.36 16.29 -2.05
N GLY A 152 0.38 16.71 -3.31
CA GLY A 152 0.29 15.86 -4.50
C GLY A 152 -1.16 15.49 -4.86
N PHE A 153 -1.45 15.45 -6.16
CA PHE A 153 -2.78 15.13 -6.69
C PHE A 153 -2.76 13.99 -7.72
N GLY A 154 -1.79 13.08 -7.56
CA GLY A 154 -1.75 11.80 -8.26
C GLY A 154 -2.89 10.87 -7.83
N LYS A 155 -2.78 9.57 -8.12
CA LYS A 155 -3.83 8.57 -7.82
C LYS A 155 -4.28 8.61 -6.36
N CYS A 156 -3.35 8.56 -5.40
CA CYS A 156 -3.67 8.59 -3.97
C CYS A 156 -4.22 9.95 -3.53
N GLY A 157 -3.62 11.05 -3.99
CA GLY A 157 -4.08 12.40 -3.64
C GLY A 157 -5.55 12.64 -4.05
N ARG A 158 -5.93 12.22 -5.26
CA ARG A 158 -7.31 12.32 -5.76
C ARG A 158 -8.30 11.54 -4.89
N SER A 159 -7.94 10.30 -4.55
CA SER A 159 -8.79 9.45 -3.70
C SER A 159 -8.93 10.05 -2.29
N ILE A 160 -7.85 10.60 -1.70
CA ILE A 160 -7.89 11.27 -0.39
C ILE A 160 -8.78 12.51 -0.45
N VAL A 161 -8.62 13.37 -1.48
CA VAL A 161 -9.49 14.56 -1.65
C VAL A 161 -10.95 14.15 -1.75
N SER A 162 -11.26 13.14 -2.57
CA SER A 162 -12.62 12.62 -2.71
C SER A 162 -13.21 12.15 -1.37
N SER A 163 -12.44 11.39 -0.58
CA SER A 163 -12.87 10.91 0.74
C SER A 163 -13.07 12.06 1.73
N LEU A 164 -12.17 13.03 1.77
CA LEU A 164 -12.26 14.21 2.63
C LEU A 164 -13.46 15.08 2.27
N LYS A 165 -13.72 15.30 0.97
CA LYS A 165 -14.89 16.02 0.49
C LYS A 165 -16.20 15.29 0.85
N GLY A 166 -16.20 13.95 0.79
CA GLY A 166 -17.33 13.12 1.27
C GLY A 166 -17.60 13.32 2.76
N LEU A 167 -16.59 13.63 3.57
CA LEU A 167 -16.71 13.99 4.98
C LEU A 167 -16.97 15.48 5.23
N SER A 168 -17.20 16.24 4.17
CA SER A 168 -17.43 17.71 4.21
C SER A 168 -16.26 18.49 4.83
N ALA A 169 -15.03 18.04 4.62
CA ALA A 169 -13.83 18.80 4.96
C ALA A 169 -13.59 19.94 3.97
N ASN A 170 -12.91 21.00 4.39
CA ASN A 170 -12.39 22.03 3.51
C ASN A 170 -10.99 21.60 3.04
N VAL A 171 -10.82 21.37 1.74
CA VAL A 171 -9.62 20.74 1.20
C VAL A 171 -8.87 21.66 0.27
N SER A 172 -7.61 21.99 0.61
CA SER A 172 -6.66 22.66 -0.27
C SER A 172 -5.65 21.66 -0.81
N VAL A 173 -5.47 21.60 -2.12
CA VAL A 173 -4.50 20.74 -2.81
C VAL A 173 -3.24 21.53 -3.14
N PHE A 174 -2.08 20.94 -2.91
CA PHE A 174 -0.78 21.52 -3.26
C PHE A 174 -0.02 20.57 -4.18
N THR A 175 0.29 21.04 -5.40
CA THR A 175 1.08 20.30 -6.39
C THR A 175 1.76 21.25 -7.37
N ASP A 176 2.91 20.84 -7.94
CA ASP A 176 3.60 21.63 -8.97
C ASP A 176 3.25 21.17 -10.40
N ASP A 177 2.49 20.08 -10.54
CA ASP A 177 1.99 19.64 -11.85
C ASP A 177 0.78 20.46 -12.28
N VAL A 178 0.90 21.14 -13.43
CA VAL A 178 -0.14 22.04 -13.97
C VAL A 178 -1.44 21.27 -14.29
N ASN A 179 -1.35 20.03 -14.76
CA ASN A 179 -2.54 19.22 -15.06
C ASN A 179 -3.23 18.79 -13.76
N GLU A 180 -2.45 18.44 -12.74
CA GLU A 180 -2.98 18.12 -11.41
C GLU A 180 -3.67 19.35 -10.78
N LEU A 181 -3.07 20.56 -10.88
CA LEU A 181 -3.68 21.81 -10.40
C LEU A 181 -5.05 22.06 -11.07
N ALA A 182 -5.09 21.94 -12.41
CA ALA A 182 -6.33 22.14 -13.17
C ALA A 182 -7.42 21.11 -12.79
N GLN A 183 -7.04 19.85 -12.55
CA GLN A 183 -7.98 18.80 -12.13
C GLN A 183 -8.42 18.97 -10.67
N ALA A 184 -7.53 19.39 -9.79
CA ALA A 184 -7.85 19.64 -8.39
C ALA A 184 -8.87 20.80 -8.24
N PHE A 185 -8.78 21.82 -9.09
CA PHE A 185 -9.73 22.95 -9.12
C PHE A 185 -11.20 22.50 -9.27
N LEU A 186 -11.45 21.33 -9.86
CA LEU A 186 -12.82 20.83 -10.07
C LEU A 186 -13.45 20.25 -8.80
N ILE A 187 -12.65 19.80 -7.81
CA ILE A 187 -13.16 19.05 -6.67
C ILE A 187 -12.66 19.53 -5.29
N ALA A 188 -11.51 20.20 -5.24
CA ALA A 188 -10.98 20.81 -4.02
C ALA A 188 -11.56 22.22 -3.83
N ASP A 189 -11.47 22.76 -2.61
CA ASP A 189 -11.87 24.14 -2.33
C ASP A 189 -10.82 25.12 -2.82
N GLU A 190 -9.53 24.69 -2.82
CA GLU A 190 -8.40 25.44 -3.38
C GLU A 190 -7.40 24.50 -4.05
N SER A 191 -6.72 24.98 -5.09
CA SER A 191 -5.57 24.31 -5.69
C SER A 191 -4.43 25.30 -5.87
N LEU A 192 -3.27 25.00 -5.32
CA LEU A 192 -2.13 25.91 -5.17
C LEU A 192 -0.81 25.18 -5.52
N PRO A 193 0.21 25.93 -5.99
CA PRO A 193 1.54 25.36 -6.17
C PRO A 193 2.15 24.97 -4.81
N LEU A 194 3.03 23.98 -4.77
CA LEU A 194 3.69 23.53 -3.55
C LEU A 194 4.47 24.66 -2.86
N SER A 195 5.01 25.60 -3.61
CA SER A 195 5.72 26.76 -3.06
C SER A 195 4.85 27.64 -2.15
N ALA A 196 3.53 27.64 -2.33
CA ALA A 196 2.59 28.39 -1.50
C ALA A 196 2.32 27.73 -0.13
N LEU A 197 2.71 26.47 0.08
CA LEU A 197 2.38 25.74 1.31
C LEU A 197 2.88 26.46 2.57
N ALA A 198 4.09 27.02 2.54
CA ALA A 198 4.69 27.66 3.71
C ALA A 198 3.85 28.85 4.25
N ASP A 199 3.17 29.56 3.37
CA ASP A 199 2.33 30.72 3.74
C ASP A 199 0.96 30.28 4.28
N HIS A 200 0.48 29.09 3.91
CA HIS A 200 -0.85 28.57 4.25
C HIS A 200 -0.83 27.56 5.39
N VAL A 201 0.32 26.91 5.65
CA VAL A 201 0.42 25.73 6.52
C VAL A 201 -0.09 25.96 7.95
N LYS A 202 -0.08 27.17 8.45
CA LYS A 202 -0.58 27.53 9.79
C LYS A 202 -2.10 27.35 9.96
N THR A 203 -2.85 27.31 8.84
CA THR A 203 -4.32 27.22 8.87
C THR A 203 -4.80 25.77 8.95
N PHE A 204 -3.98 24.81 8.50
CA PHE A 204 -4.40 23.43 8.39
C PHE A 204 -4.40 22.71 9.73
N ARG A 205 -5.47 21.94 9.94
CA ARG A 205 -5.61 20.99 11.04
C ARG A 205 -5.06 19.61 10.66
N PHE A 206 -5.22 19.22 9.41
CA PHE A 206 -4.76 17.94 8.87
C PHE A 206 -3.95 18.19 7.60
N VAL A 207 -2.82 17.48 7.50
CA VAL A 207 -1.96 17.49 6.31
C VAL A 207 -1.75 16.05 5.86
N PHE A 208 -2.16 15.74 4.65
CA PHE A 208 -1.97 14.43 4.02
C PHE A 208 -0.88 14.55 2.96
N ASN A 209 0.24 13.89 3.17
CA ASN A 209 1.34 13.91 2.19
C ASN A 209 1.34 12.65 1.34
N THR A 210 1.36 12.83 0.01
CA THR A 210 1.47 11.73 -0.97
C THR A 210 2.77 11.80 -1.77
N ILE A 211 3.60 12.82 -1.57
CA ILE A 211 4.81 13.10 -2.35
C ILE A 211 5.99 12.34 -1.72
N PRO A 212 6.67 11.44 -2.47
CA PRO A 212 7.77 10.61 -1.96
C PRO A 212 9.13 11.35 -1.94
N ALA A 213 9.12 12.67 -1.75
CA ALA A 213 10.31 13.49 -1.61
C ALA A 213 10.21 14.30 -0.34
N GLN A 214 11.31 14.43 0.40
CA GLN A 214 11.34 15.21 1.63
C GLN A 214 11.05 16.68 1.34
N PHE A 215 9.82 17.07 1.53
CA PHE A 215 9.32 18.42 1.31
C PHE A 215 8.90 19.12 2.61
N ILE A 216 8.29 18.37 3.55
CA ILE A 216 7.86 18.91 4.84
C ILE A 216 9.03 18.86 5.82
N HIS A 217 9.82 19.92 5.87
CA HIS A 217 10.99 20.06 6.72
C HIS A 217 10.92 21.35 7.57
N ASP A 218 12.01 21.71 8.21
CA ASP A 218 12.12 22.69 9.30
C ASP A 218 11.36 24.01 9.03
N ASN A 219 11.46 24.60 7.84
CA ASN A 219 10.79 25.86 7.48
C ASN A 219 9.26 25.76 7.44
N ILE A 220 8.72 24.63 6.99
CA ILE A 220 7.27 24.36 6.96
C ILE A 220 6.80 24.00 8.37
N LEU A 221 7.48 23.04 9.02
CA LEU A 221 7.11 22.55 10.34
C LEU A 221 7.08 23.64 11.42
N LYS A 222 8.01 24.60 11.37
CA LYS A 222 8.06 25.73 12.33
C LYS A 222 6.83 26.64 12.23
N ASN A 223 6.25 26.75 11.05
CA ASN A 223 5.09 27.61 10.78
C ASN A 223 3.76 26.87 10.94
N MET A 224 3.77 25.57 11.17
CA MET A 224 2.55 24.77 11.34
C MET A 224 1.82 25.08 12.64
N ASN A 225 0.51 24.90 12.61
CA ASN A 225 -0.31 24.85 13.81
C ASN A 225 0.17 23.68 14.70
N ARG A 226 0.43 23.94 15.98
CA ARG A 226 0.93 22.91 16.93
C ARG A 226 -0.05 21.77 17.18
N SER A 227 -1.33 21.98 16.92
CA SER A 227 -2.34 20.93 16.98
C SER A 227 -2.68 20.32 15.63
N ALA A 228 -1.90 20.62 14.59
CA ALA A 228 -2.02 19.95 13.29
C ALA A 228 -1.52 18.50 13.39
N LEU A 229 -2.11 17.63 12.56
CA LEU A 229 -1.71 16.25 12.38
C LEU A 229 -1.23 16.03 10.94
N ILE A 230 -0.08 15.39 10.79
CA ILE A 230 0.45 15.00 9.48
C ILE A 230 0.30 13.49 9.30
N ILE A 231 -0.34 13.07 8.22
CA ILE A 231 -0.40 11.69 7.74
C ILE A 231 0.42 11.60 6.46
N ASP A 232 1.57 10.96 6.53
CA ASP A 232 2.47 10.75 5.41
C ASP A 232 2.28 9.34 4.84
N ILE A 233 1.67 9.24 3.67
CA ILE A 233 1.42 7.96 2.98
C ILE A 233 2.43 7.69 1.86
N ALA A 234 3.36 8.61 1.64
CA ALA A 234 4.36 8.47 0.59
C ALA A 234 5.20 7.21 0.78
N SER A 235 5.71 6.68 -0.33
CA SER A 235 6.67 5.57 -0.29
C SER A 235 7.94 5.97 0.46
N SER A 236 8.63 4.99 1.06
CA SER A 236 9.91 5.24 1.74
C SER A 236 10.88 6.01 0.82
N PRO A 237 11.58 7.02 1.36
CA PRO A 237 11.75 7.39 2.78
C PRO A 237 10.63 8.25 3.38
N GLY A 238 9.56 8.56 2.65
CA GLY A 238 8.52 9.49 3.06
C GLY A 238 8.86 10.94 2.69
N GLY A 239 7.90 11.85 2.93
CA GLY A 239 8.04 13.27 2.58
C GLY A 239 8.17 14.21 3.78
N VAL A 240 8.22 13.67 5.01
CA VAL A 240 8.20 14.44 6.26
C VAL A 240 9.46 14.18 7.08
N ASP A 241 10.09 15.24 7.54
CA ASP A 241 11.12 15.15 8.58
C ASP A 241 10.47 14.85 9.95
N LEU A 242 10.30 13.56 10.23
CA LEU A 242 9.64 13.06 11.43
C LEU A 242 10.41 13.41 12.71
N GLU A 243 11.74 13.52 12.64
CA GLU A 243 12.57 13.90 13.79
C GLU A 243 12.34 15.35 14.18
N THR A 244 12.35 16.24 13.20
CA THR A 244 12.04 17.65 13.43
C THR A 244 10.58 17.85 13.84
N ALA A 245 9.63 17.15 13.25
CA ALA A 245 8.21 17.20 13.67
C ALA A 245 8.07 16.81 15.15
N ARG A 246 8.72 15.71 15.59
CA ARG A 246 8.72 15.27 16.99
C ARG A 246 9.35 16.32 17.91
N ARG A 247 10.50 16.89 17.54
CA ARG A 247 11.17 17.95 18.33
C ARG A 247 10.30 19.18 18.49
N LEU A 248 9.50 19.52 17.48
CA LEU A 248 8.59 20.65 17.50
C LEU A 248 7.22 20.32 18.13
N GLY A 249 6.98 19.09 18.54
CA GLY A 249 5.72 18.64 19.14
C GLY A 249 4.54 18.57 18.15
N ILE A 250 4.83 18.36 16.86
CA ILE A 250 3.80 18.19 15.81
C ILE A 250 3.58 16.70 15.58
N PRO A 251 2.36 16.17 15.81
CA PRO A 251 2.04 14.79 15.50
C PRO A 251 2.21 14.52 14.00
N ALA A 252 3.09 13.58 13.66
CA ALA A 252 3.34 13.17 12.28
C ALA A 252 3.56 11.65 12.23
N PHE A 253 2.86 10.97 11.32
CA PHE A 253 2.88 9.52 11.18
C PHE A 253 3.18 9.14 9.74
N HIS A 254 4.21 8.32 9.54
CA HIS A 254 4.46 7.69 8.26
C HIS A 254 3.70 6.38 8.19
N CYS A 255 2.76 6.27 7.25
CA CYS A 255 1.76 5.22 7.16
C CYS A 255 1.83 4.48 5.82
N PRO A 256 2.89 3.70 5.55
CA PRO A 256 3.00 2.91 4.33
C PRO A 256 2.08 1.68 4.36
N GLY A 257 1.70 1.18 3.18
CA GLY A 257 1.03 -0.11 3.05
C GLY A 257 -0.42 -0.17 3.54
N LEU A 258 -1.11 0.96 3.57
CA LEU A 258 -2.50 1.10 4.03
C LEU A 258 -3.48 0.11 3.39
N PRO A 259 -3.42 -0.22 2.07
CA PRO A 259 -4.34 -1.21 1.49
C PRO A 259 -4.27 -2.58 2.16
N GLY A 260 -3.06 -3.03 2.50
CA GLY A 260 -2.86 -4.31 3.20
C GLY A 260 -3.24 -4.28 4.68
N LYS A 261 -3.33 -3.09 5.28
CA LYS A 261 -3.72 -2.89 6.68
C LYS A 261 -5.24 -2.75 6.83
N TYR A 262 -5.88 -1.91 6.01
CA TYR A 262 -7.27 -1.49 6.19
C TYR A 262 -8.27 -2.20 5.27
N ALA A 263 -7.85 -2.64 4.06
CA ALA A 263 -8.71 -3.36 3.13
C ALA A 263 -8.02 -4.61 2.55
N PRO A 264 -7.53 -5.54 3.40
CA PRO A 264 -6.81 -6.72 2.92
C PRO A 264 -7.68 -7.65 2.07
N ALA A 265 -8.98 -7.76 2.36
CA ALA A 265 -9.92 -8.58 1.60
C ALA A 265 -10.16 -8.04 0.19
N SER A 266 -10.48 -6.73 0.07
CA SER A 266 -10.66 -6.08 -1.23
C SER A 266 -9.39 -6.14 -2.07
N SER A 267 -8.22 -5.93 -1.44
CA SER A 267 -6.93 -6.06 -2.12
C SER A 267 -6.66 -7.50 -2.58
N ALA A 268 -7.08 -8.50 -1.83
CA ALA A 268 -6.95 -9.92 -2.20
C ALA A 268 -7.88 -10.29 -3.35
N GLN A 269 -9.12 -9.78 -3.34
CA GLN A 269 -10.07 -10.00 -4.43
C GLN A 269 -9.49 -9.51 -5.76
N TYR A 270 -8.93 -8.30 -5.78
CA TYR A 270 -8.29 -7.78 -6.98
C TYR A 270 -7.15 -8.67 -7.49
N LEU A 271 -6.28 -9.15 -6.58
CA LEU A 271 -5.18 -10.06 -6.97
C LEU A 271 -5.73 -11.39 -7.50
N LYS A 272 -6.79 -11.92 -6.90
CA LYS A 272 -7.46 -13.12 -7.42
C LYS A 272 -7.96 -12.92 -8.85
N ASP A 273 -8.66 -11.81 -9.10
CA ASP A 273 -9.21 -11.51 -10.43
C ASP A 273 -8.10 -11.36 -11.47
N PHE A 274 -6.99 -10.71 -11.11
CA PHE A 274 -5.78 -10.60 -11.95
C PHE A 274 -5.19 -11.98 -12.26
N ILE A 275 -5.03 -12.85 -11.25
CA ILE A 275 -4.50 -14.21 -11.44
C ILE A 275 -5.40 -15.00 -12.37
N GLN A 276 -6.71 -14.97 -12.16
CA GLN A 276 -7.67 -15.68 -12.99
C GLN A 276 -7.67 -15.18 -14.44
N ALA A 277 -7.69 -13.87 -14.65
CA ALA A 277 -7.64 -13.28 -16.00
C ALA A 277 -6.31 -13.56 -16.73
N THR A 278 -5.25 -13.87 -16.00
CA THR A 278 -3.92 -14.16 -16.58
C THR A 278 -3.78 -15.63 -16.96
N LEU A 279 -4.43 -16.54 -16.21
CA LEU A 279 -4.29 -18.00 -16.41
C LEU A 279 -5.35 -18.59 -17.34
N TYR A 280 -6.49 -17.92 -17.51
CA TYR A 280 -7.64 -18.38 -18.30
C TYR A 280 -8.06 -17.35 -19.35
#